data_d1ad2e809f2195f19fc6f646f2b676e6
#
_entry.id   d1ad2e809f2195f19fc6f646f2b676e6
#
_cell.length_a   1.000
_cell.length_b   1.000
_cell.length_c   1.000
_cell.angle_alpha   90.00
_cell.angle_beta   90.00
_cell.angle_gamma   90.00
#
_symmetry.space_group_name_H-M   'P 1'
#
loop_
_entity.id
_entity.type
_entity.pdbx_description
1 polymer ?
#
loop_
_entity_poly.entity_id
_entity_poly.type
_entity_poly.pdbx_seq_one_letter_code
_entity_poly.pdbx_strand_id
1 'polypeptide(L)'
;MMLVFGGVLLLGIIGWAVPLRLWLEAAASGVRVGLGNLVGMRLRKVSPPQIVRPLIAATKAGIKLNTNELEGHYLAGGNVGRVVNALISADKASIELPFQQAAAIDLAGRDVLEAVQVSVNPKVINTPKVAAMAKDGIQLIAIARVTVRANINRLVGGAGEDTILARVGEGIVSTIGSAASHKAVLENPDNISKTVLAKGLDSGTAFEILSIDIADVDVGKNIGAELQTDQAEADKRIAQAKAEERRALAVAQEQENRAQVERARADVVQAEAQIPMAIAEAFRNGQLGIMDYMKFRNIEADTTMRQSIGKPPARPSEGQSE
;
A
#
# COMPACT_ATOMS: atom_id res chain seq x y z
N MET A 1 -22.37 -47.21 -61.66
CA MET A 1 -22.73 -46.60 -60.36
C MET A 1 -21.51 -46.12 -59.52
N MET A 2 -20.42 -46.88 -59.50
CA MET A 2 -19.21 -46.50 -58.72
C MET A 2 -18.48 -45.21 -59.18
N LEU A 3 -18.43 -45.02 -60.56
CA LEU A 3 -17.79 -43.81 -61.14
C LEU A 3 -18.61 -42.54 -60.91
N VAL A 4 -19.92 -42.60 -60.85
CA VAL A 4 -20.79 -41.43 -60.55
C VAL A 4 -20.68 -41.03 -59.11
N PHE A 5 -20.62 -42.03 -58.19
CA PHE A 5 -20.44 -41.77 -56.76
C PHE A 5 -19.07 -41.17 -56.44
N GLY A 6 -18.02 -41.66 -57.13
CA GLY A 6 -16.67 -41.10 -57.05
C GLY A 6 -16.59 -39.66 -57.57
N GLY A 7 -17.30 -39.35 -58.63
CA GLY A 7 -17.38 -38.00 -59.23
C GLY A 7 -18.10 -36.98 -58.32
N VAL A 8 -19.21 -37.40 -57.71
CA VAL A 8 -19.97 -36.56 -56.75
C VAL A 8 -19.17 -36.32 -55.48
N LEU A 9 -18.45 -37.34 -54.97
CA LEU A 9 -17.60 -37.22 -53.80
C LEU A 9 -16.41 -36.30 -54.09
N LEU A 10 -15.80 -36.43 -55.26
CA LEU A 10 -14.68 -35.56 -55.68
C LEU A 10 -15.13 -34.12 -55.88
N LEU A 11 -16.32 -33.85 -56.46
CA LEU A 11 -16.92 -32.52 -56.55
C LEU A 11 -17.26 -31.95 -55.17
N GLY A 12 -17.73 -32.78 -54.23
CA GLY A 12 -17.96 -32.38 -52.83
C GLY A 12 -16.68 -31.99 -52.13
N ILE A 13 -15.59 -32.76 -52.31
CA ILE A 13 -14.26 -32.45 -51.73
C ILE A 13 -13.71 -31.17 -52.36
N ILE A 14 -13.82 -30.98 -53.66
CA ILE A 14 -13.36 -29.77 -54.35
C ILE A 14 -14.19 -28.55 -53.87
N GLY A 15 -15.51 -28.67 -53.77
CA GLY A 15 -16.38 -27.60 -53.27
C GLY A 15 -16.12 -27.25 -51.80
N TRP A 16 -15.76 -28.25 -50.99
CA TRP A 16 -15.31 -28.02 -49.62
C TRP A 16 -13.91 -27.42 -49.57
N ALA A 17 -12.95 -27.88 -50.39
CA ALA A 17 -11.55 -27.43 -50.37
C ALA A 17 -11.36 -26.05 -51.00
N VAL A 18 -12.15 -25.68 -52.01
CA VAL A 18 -12.00 -24.41 -52.76
C VAL A 18 -13.14 -23.45 -52.41
N PRO A 19 -12.91 -22.40 -51.64
CA PRO A 19 -13.93 -21.39 -51.33
C PRO A 19 -14.17 -20.45 -52.52
N LEU A 20 -14.83 -20.94 -53.56
CA LEU A 20 -15.08 -20.20 -54.85
C LEU A 20 -15.79 -18.88 -54.59
N ARG A 21 -16.76 -18.85 -53.67
CA ARG A 21 -17.49 -17.63 -53.31
C ARG A 21 -16.53 -16.53 -52.80
N LEU A 22 -15.59 -16.89 -51.93
CA LEU A 22 -14.62 -15.95 -51.36
C LEU A 22 -13.62 -15.46 -52.42
N TRP A 23 -13.26 -16.35 -53.35
CA TRP A 23 -12.41 -15.99 -54.47
C TRP A 23 -13.08 -14.97 -55.40
N LEU A 24 -14.38 -15.18 -55.76
CA LEU A 24 -15.17 -14.23 -56.52
C LEU A 24 -15.31 -12.87 -55.79
N GLU A 25 -15.54 -12.88 -54.49
CA GLU A 25 -15.57 -11.67 -53.64
C GLU A 25 -14.23 -10.89 -53.74
N ALA A 26 -13.10 -11.60 -53.64
CA ALA A 26 -11.77 -11.02 -53.75
C ALA A 26 -11.50 -10.45 -55.15
N ALA A 27 -11.76 -11.23 -56.19
CA ALA A 27 -11.58 -10.84 -57.60
C ALA A 27 -12.43 -9.61 -57.98
N ALA A 28 -13.70 -9.59 -57.57
CA ALA A 28 -14.61 -8.46 -57.81
C ALA A 28 -14.18 -7.19 -57.06
N SER A 29 -13.41 -7.35 -55.94
CA SER A 29 -12.88 -6.23 -55.15
C SER A 29 -11.47 -5.80 -55.56
N GLY A 30 -10.93 -6.34 -56.68
CA GLY A 30 -9.59 -6.01 -57.18
C GLY A 30 -8.43 -6.67 -56.44
N VAL A 31 -8.73 -7.60 -55.53
CA VAL A 31 -7.72 -8.31 -54.76
C VAL A 31 -7.26 -9.56 -55.50
N ARG A 32 -5.97 -9.64 -55.84
CA ARG A 32 -5.39 -10.77 -56.57
C ARG A 32 -4.98 -11.89 -55.63
N VAL A 33 -5.90 -12.74 -55.22
CA VAL A 33 -5.62 -13.96 -54.45
C VAL A 33 -5.78 -15.18 -55.37
N GLY A 34 -4.74 -15.97 -55.56
CA GLY A 34 -4.80 -17.19 -56.34
C GLY A 34 -5.61 -18.27 -55.63
N LEU A 35 -6.37 -19.05 -56.42
CA LEU A 35 -7.11 -20.21 -55.89
C LEU A 35 -6.18 -21.18 -55.11
N GLY A 36 -4.94 -21.39 -55.66
CA GLY A 36 -3.92 -22.22 -54.99
C GLY A 36 -3.55 -21.70 -53.58
N ASN A 37 -3.49 -20.38 -53.41
CA ASN A 37 -3.21 -19.79 -52.08
C ASN A 37 -4.36 -20.05 -51.09
N LEU A 38 -5.63 -19.98 -51.56
CA LEU A 38 -6.79 -20.26 -50.68
C LEU A 38 -6.84 -21.72 -50.24
N VAL A 39 -6.50 -22.66 -51.13
CA VAL A 39 -6.38 -24.08 -50.79
C VAL A 39 -5.20 -24.30 -49.88
N GLY A 40 -4.06 -23.67 -50.14
CA GLY A 40 -2.87 -23.71 -49.31
C GLY A 40 -3.11 -23.21 -47.85
N MET A 41 -3.84 -22.09 -47.70
CA MET A 41 -4.27 -21.59 -46.39
C MET A 41 -5.07 -22.64 -45.62
N ARG A 42 -6.01 -23.29 -46.30
CA ARG A 42 -6.87 -24.30 -45.67
C ARG A 42 -6.09 -25.54 -45.22
N LEU A 43 -5.11 -25.97 -46.02
CA LEU A 43 -4.21 -27.05 -45.66
C LEU A 43 -3.33 -26.72 -44.47
N ARG A 44 -2.92 -25.44 -44.32
CA ARG A 44 -2.19 -24.92 -43.15
C ARG A 44 -3.09 -24.61 -41.95
N LYS A 45 -4.37 -24.98 -42.02
CA LYS A 45 -5.39 -24.70 -40.94
C LYS A 45 -5.64 -23.21 -40.73
N VAL A 46 -5.34 -22.37 -41.70
CA VAL A 46 -5.71 -20.95 -41.73
C VAL A 46 -7.11 -20.79 -42.29
N SER A 47 -7.98 -20.02 -41.65
CA SER A 47 -9.31 -19.72 -42.10
C SER A 47 -9.26 -18.66 -43.25
N PRO A 48 -9.50 -19.00 -44.53
CA PRO A 48 -9.37 -18.04 -45.62
C PRO A 48 -10.24 -16.77 -45.45
N PRO A 49 -11.48 -16.84 -44.95
CA PRO A 49 -12.28 -15.63 -44.73
C PRO A 49 -11.67 -14.63 -43.75
N GLN A 50 -10.90 -15.10 -42.77
CA GLN A 50 -10.25 -14.22 -41.76
C GLN A 50 -9.04 -13.46 -42.33
N ILE A 51 -8.52 -13.90 -43.48
CA ILE A 51 -7.42 -13.22 -44.19
C ILE A 51 -7.98 -12.37 -45.33
N VAL A 52 -8.83 -12.98 -46.17
CA VAL A 52 -9.27 -12.36 -47.43
C VAL A 52 -10.24 -11.19 -47.20
N ARG A 53 -11.18 -11.30 -46.29
CA ARG A 53 -12.12 -10.20 -46.00
C ARG A 53 -11.43 -8.93 -45.47
N PRO A 54 -10.53 -9.00 -44.46
CA PRO A 54 -9.71 -7.85 -44.09
C PRO A 54 -8.85 -7.31 -45.25
N LEU A 55 -8.26 -8.19 -46.04
CA LEU A 55 -7.49 -7.77 -47.21
C LEU A 55 -8.34 -7.00 -48.25
N ILE A 56 -9.57 -7.44 -48.48
CA ILE A 56 -10.55 -6.72 -49.33
C ILE A 56 -10.85 -5.33 -48.72
N ALA A 57 -11.06 -5.26 -47.42
CA ALA A 57 -11.31 -3.99 -46.71
C ALA A 57 -10.12 -3.02 -46.85
N ALA A 58 -8.90 -3.51 -46.65
CA ALA A 58 -7.67 -2.74 -46.80
C ALA A 58 -7.50 -2.22 -48.24
N THR A 59 -7.70 -3.09 -49.23
CA THR A 59 -7.58 -2.71 -50.66
C THR A 59 -8.61 -1.65 -51.05
N LYS A 60 -9.87 -1.77 -50.58
CA LYS A 60 -10.90 -0.75 -50.78
C LYS A 60 -10.57 0.57 -50.09
N ALA A 61 -9.84 0.54 -48.98
CA ALA A 61 -9.33 1.73 -48.31
C ALA A 61 -8.08 2.32 -48.99
N GLY A 62 -7.50 1.64 -50.01
CA GLY A 62 -6.31 2.10 -50.72
C GLY A 62 -4.99 1.58 -50.13
N ILE A 63 -5.04 0.76 -49.07
CA ILE A 63 -3.88 0.22 -48.39
C ILE A 63 -3.44 -1.07 -49.08
N LYS A 64 -2.17 -1.13 -49.45
CA LYS A 64 -1.57 -2.32 -50.07
C LYS A 64 -1.00 -3.22 -48.99
N LEU A 65 -1.60 -4.37 -48.74
CA LEU A 65 -1.12 -5.39 -47.80
C LEU A 65 -0.78 -6.68 -48.55
N ASN A 66 0.18 -7.42 -48.02
CA ASN A 66 0.60 -8.70 -48.57
C ASN A 66 -0.16 -9.84 -47.86
N THR A 67 -0.72 -10.75 -48.62
CA THR A 67 -1.44 -11.93 -48.12
C THR A 67 -0.57 -12.77 -47.18
N ASN A 68 0.73 -12.92 -47.50
CA ASN A 68 1.66 -13.73 -46.70
C ASN A 68 1.93 -13.10 -45.30
N GLU A 69 1.97 -11.77 -45.23
CA GLU A 69 2.14 -11.06 -43.94
C GLU A 69 0.91 -11.25 -43.02
N LEU A 70 -0.29 -11.15 -43.61
CA LEU A 70 -1.55 -11.39 -42.90
C LEU A 70 -1.67 -12.83 -42.42
N GLU A 71 -1.25 -13.79 -43.25
CA GLU A 71 -1.23 -15.20 -42.89
C GLU A 71 -0.22 -15.50 -41.78
N GLY A 72 0.99 -14.93 -41.89
CA GLY A 72 2.02 -15.04 -40.82
C GLY A 72 1.53 -14.50 -39.50
N HIS A 73 0.88 -13.34 -39.51
CA HIS A 73 0.30 -12.74 -38.30
C HIS A 73 -0.82 -13.61 -37.70
N TYR A 74 -1.69 -14.18 -38.54
CA TYR A 74 -2.73 -15.11 -38.09
C TYR A 74 -2.15 -16.37 -37.45
N LEU A 75 -1.12 -16.97 -38.07
CA LEU A 75 -0.45 -18.16 -37.55
C LEU A 75 0.31 -17.89 -36.26
N ALA A 76 0.77 -16.66 -36.06
CA ALA A 76 1.36 -16.22 -34.81
C ALA A 76 0.34 -15.98 -33.66
N GLY A 77 -0.98 -16.17 -33.94
CA GLY A 77 -2.06 -15.99 -32.99
C GLY A 77 -2.64 -14.58 -32.92
N GLY A 78 -2.24 -13.69 -33.85
CA GLY A 78 -2.74 -12.33 -33.89
C GLY A 78 -4.13 -12.22 -34.56
N ASN A 79 -4.79 -11.08 -34.34
CA ASN A 79 -6.11 -10.77 -34.86
C ASN A 79 -6.00 -9.90 -36.14
N VAL A 80 -5.98 -10.55 -37.32
CA VAL A 80 -5.84 -9.87 -38.59
C VAL A 80 -6.93 -8.81 -38.84
N GLY A 81 -8.18 -9.10 -38.47
CA GLY A 81 -9.28 -8.16 -38.66
C GLY A 81 -9.09 -6.87 -37.87
N ARG A 82 -8.66 -6.97 -36.62
CA ARG A 82 -8.37 -5.83 -35.73
C ARG A 82 -7.23 -4.99 -36.26
N VAL A 83 -6.13 -5.63 -36.63
CA VAL A 83 -4.94 -4.96 -37.16
C VAL A 83 -5.29 -4.21 -38.45
N VAL A 84 -6.01 -4.84 -39.39
CA VAL A 84 -6.40 -4.19 -40.66
C VAL A 84 -7.35 -3.02 -40.41
N ASN A 85 -8.33 -3.15 -39.52
CA ASN A 85 -9.22 -2.04 -39.15
C ASN A 85 -8.43 -0.88 -38.53
N ALA A 86 -7.42 -1.18 -37.68
CA ALA A 86 -6.54 -0.19 -37.12
C ALA A 86 -5.72 0.55 -38.18
N LEU A 87 -5.17 -0.19 -39.16
CA LEU A 87 -4.44 0.40 -40.28
C LEU A 87 -5.33 1.31 -41.13
N ILE A 88 -6.58 0.91 -41.43
CA ILE A 88 -7.54 1.73 -42.15
C ILE A 88 -7.87 3.02 -41.37
N SER A 89 -8.03 2.89 -40.04
CA SER A 89 -8.32 4.05 -39.20
C SER A 89 -7.11 4.99 -39.11
N ALA A 90 -5.89 4.45 -39.00
CA ALA A 90 -4.65 5.21 -38.97
C ALA A 90 -4.43 5.98 -40.31
N ASP A 91 -4.62 5.32 -41.46
CA ASP A 91 -4.49 5.95 -42.76
C ASP A 91 -5.48 7.12 -42.95
N LYS A 92 -6.75 6.93 -42.53
CA LYS A 92 -7.77 8.00 -42.58
C LYS A 92 -7.47 9.16 -41.63
N ALA A 93 -6.78 8.90 -40.53
CA ALA A 93 -6.34 9.90 -39.58
C ALA A 93 -4.97 10.52 -39.96
N SER A 94 -4.37 10.12 -41.09
CA SER A 94 -3.04 10.54 -41.52
C SER A 94 -1.94 10.21 -40.50
N ILE A 95 -2.10 9.08 -39.81
CA ILE A 95 -1.13 8.55 -38.87
C ILE A 95 -0.31 7.47 -39.58
N GLU A 96 1.00 7.64 -39.59
CA GLU A 96 1.90 6.65 -40.19
C GLU A 96 1.99 5.41 -39.28
N LEU A 97 1.39 4.30 -39.70
CA LEU A 97 1.42 3.03 -38.96
C LEU A 97 1.72 1.88 -39.93
N PRO A 98 2.97 1.42 -40.00
CA PRO A 98 3.31 0.27 -40.84
C PRO A 98 2.70 -1.02 -40.31
N PHE A 99 2.37 -1.97 -41.20
CA PHE A 99 1.78 -3.26 -40.82
C PHE A 99 2.59 -4.01 -39.77
N GLN A 100 3.92 -4.00 -39.89
CA GLN A 100 4.81 -4.70 -38.96
C GLN A 100 4.68 -4.17 -37.54
N GLN A 101 4.56 -2.85 -37.36
CA GLN A 101 4.37 -2.23 -36.07
C GLN A 101 2.97 -2.54 -35.50
N ALA A 102 1.93 -2.46 -36.31
CA ALA A 102 0.58 -2.83 -35.91
C ALA A 102 0.50 -4.31 -35.45
N ALA A 103 1.12 -5.20 -36.22
CA ALA A 103 1.21 -6.63 -35.91
C ALA A 103 1.99 -6.88 -34.58
N ALA A 104 3.09 -6.17 -34.35
CA ALA A 104 3.86 -6.27 -33.11
C ALA A 104 3.05 -5.82 -31.87
N ILE A 105 2.26 -4.75 -32.00
CA ILE A 105 1.38 -4.25 -30.94
C ILE A 105 0.29 -5.28 -30.61
N ASP A 106 -0.37 -5.87 -31.63
CA ASP A 106 -1.42 -6.88 -31.43
C ASP A 106 -0.86 -8.16 -30.79
N LEU A 107 0.31 -8.63 -31.25
CA LEU A 107 0.99 -9.80 -30.67
C LEU A 107 1.52 -9.55 -29.24
N ALA A 108 1.78 -8.30 -28.88
CA ALA A 108 2.08 -7.91 -27.50
C ALA A 108 0.84 -7.88 -26.60
N GLY A 109 -0.36 -8.23 -27.14
CA GLY A 109 -1.61 -8.30 -26.39
C GLY A 109 -2.32 -6.96 -26.21
N ARG A 110 -1.92 -5.92 -26.94
CA ARG A 110 -2.57 -4.60 -26.90
C ARG A 110 -3.55 -4.41 -28.06
N ASP A 111 -4.63 -3.67 -27.79
CA ASP A 111 -5.58 -3.34 -28.84
C ASP A 111 -5.07 -2.19 -29.72
N VAL A 112 -4.65 -2.53 -30.94
CA VAL A 112 -4.11 -1.56 -31.91
C VAL A 112 -5.20 -0.58 -32.35
N LEU A 113 -6.45 -1.04 -32.48
CA LEU A 113 -7.55 -0.20 -32.95
C LEU A 113 -7.91 0.84 -31.90
N GLU A 114 -8.00 0.42 -30.61
CA GLU A 114 -8.21 1.34 -29.49
C GLU A 114 -7.08 2.36 -29.41
N ALA A 115 -5.83 1.92 -29.55
CA ALA A 115 -4.68 2.81 -29.51
C ALA A 115 -4.71 3.89 -30.61
N VAL A 116 -5.09 3.54 -31.83
CA VAL A 116 -5.27 4.51 -32.91
C VAL A 116 -6.42 5.46 -32.60
N GLN A 117 -7.55 4.96 -32.09
CA GLN A 117 -8.68 5.80 -31.70
C GLN A 117 -8.32 6.80 -30.61
N VAL A 118 -7.60 6.35 -29.54
CA VAL A 118 -7.14 7.23 -28.44
C VAL A 118 -6.04 8.19 -28.90
N SER A 119 -5.30 7.85 -29.95
CA SER A 119 -4.35 8.78 -30.56
C SER A 119 -5.06 9.94 -31.30
N VAL A 120 -6.22 9.69 -31.91
CA VAL A 120 -7.03 10.71 -32.62
C VAL A 120 -7.94 11.45 -31.65
N ASN A 121 -8.62 10.73 -30.78
CA ASN A 121 -9.55 11.25 -29.77
C ASN A 121 -8.99 10.97 -28.40
N PRO A 122 -8.38 11.96 -27.74
CA PRO A 122 -7.85 11.79 -26.39
C PRO A 122 -8.90 11.27 -25.41
N LYS A 123 -8.47 10.36 -24.54
CA LYS A 123 -9.28 9.73 -23.50
C LYS A 123 -9.08 10.42 -22.16
N VAL A 124 -10.16 10.63 -21.43
CA VAL A 124 -10.09 11.12 -20.06
C VAL A 124 -10.13 9.95 -19.09
N ILE A 125 -9.14 9.84 -18.24
CA ILE A 125 -9.06 8.87 -17.17
C ILE A 125 -9.12 9.58 -15.82
N ASN A 126 -9.86 9.00 -14.86
CA ASN A 126 -9.99 9.57 -13.52
C ASN A 126 -9.02 8.86 -12.58
N THR A 127 -8.32 9.63 -11.73
CA THR A 127 -7.55 9.03 -10.64
C THR A 127 -8.50 8.49 -9.57
N PRO A 128 -8.10 7.46 -8.82
CA PRO A 128 -8.77 7.14 -7.56
C PRO A 128 -8.64 8.32 -6.60
N LYS A 129 -9.37 8.28 -5.48
CA LYS A 129 -9.23 9.27 -4.39
C LYS A 129 -7.81 9.20 -3.83
N VAL A 130 -7.06 10.29 -4.01
CA VAL A 130 -5.69 10.42 -3.52
C VAL A 130 -5.71 11.24 -2.24
N ALA A 131 -5.39 10.59 -1.12
CA ALA A 131 -5.30 11.26 0.17
C ALA A 131 -3.85 11.67 0.46
N ALA A 132 -3.63 12.92 0.80
CA ALA A 132 -2.34 13.45 1.19
C ALA A 132 -2.48 14.47 2.33
N MET A 133 -1.43 14.65 3.11
CA MET A 133 -1.42 15.57 4.25
C MET A 133 -0.52 16.77 3.94
N ALA A 134 -1.06 17.97 4.14
CA ALA A 134 -0.27 19.20 4.07
C ALA A 134 0.58 19.39 5.35
N LYS A 135 1.54 20.32 5.34
CA LYS A 135 2.44 20.55 6.49
C LYS A 135 1.73 21.00 7.77
N ASP A 136 0.52 21.55 7.65
CA ASP A 136 -0.33 21.93 8.79
C ASP A 136 -1.05 20.75 9.46
N GLY A 137 -0.81 19.52 9.00
CA GLY A 137 -1.37 18.30 9.58
C GLY A 137 -2.80 17.99 9.14
N ILE A 138 -3.36 18.73 8.17
CA ILE A 138 -4.69 18.50 7.65
C ILE A 138 -4.61 17.64 6.39
N GLN A 139 -5.41 16.59 6.36
CA GLN A 139 -5.54 15.70 5.21
C GLN A 139 -6.42 16.35 4.14
N LEU A 140 -5.96 16.27 2.90
CA LEU A 140 -6.73 16.60 1.71
C LEU A 140 -6.95 15.34 0.88
N ILE A 141 -8.12 15.22 0.28
CA ILE A 141 -8.49 14.12 -0.62
C ILE A 141 -8.75 14.75 -1.98
N ALA A 142 -7.90 14.45 -2.95
CA ALA A 142 -8.00 15.00 -4.30
C ALA A 142 -8.37 13.91 -5.32
N ILE A 143 -9.17 14.31 -6.33
CA ILE A 143 -9.48 13.52 -7.51
C ILE A 143 -9.03 14.33 -8.71
N ALA A 144 -8.23 13.74 -9.59
CA ALA A 144 -7.80 14.37 -10.83
C ALA A 144 -8.38 13.64 -12.05
N ARG A 145 -8.63 14.41 -13.10
CA ARG A 145 -8.93 13.94 -14.45
C ARG A 145 -7.71 14.14 -15.31
N VAL A 146 -7.24 13.06 -15.91
CA VAL A 146 -6.06 13.07 -16.74
C VAL A 146 -6.48 12.82 -18.18
N THR A 147 -6.26 13.79 -19.07
CA THR A 147 -6.49 13.63 -20.50
C THR A 147 -5.22 13.07 -21.11
N VAL A 148 -5.34 11.88 -21.71
CA VAL A 148 -4.21 11.16 -22.31
C VAL A 148 -4.44 10.90 -23.79
N ARG A 149 -3.36 10.90 -24.55
CA ARG A 149 -3.31 10.50 -25.95
C ARG A 149 -2.36 9.32 -26.10
N ALA A 150 -2.75 8.29 -26.87
CA ALA A 150 -1.86 7.17 -27.14
C ALA A 150 -0.72 7.59 -28.06
N ASN A 151 0.51 7.23 -27.71
CA ASN A 151 1.67 7.39 -28.57
C ASN A 151 2.00 6.03 -29.21
N ILE A 152 1.63 5.89 -30.48
CA ILE A 152 1.72 4.64 -31.22
C ILE A 152 3.15 4.10 -31.26
N ASN A 153 4.16 4.98 -31.33
CA ASN A 153 5.56 4.58 -31.37
C ASN A 153 6.06 4.00 -30.04
N ARG A 154 5.40 4.31 -28.92
CA ARG A 154 5.76 3.85 -27.57
C ARG A 154 4.85 2.74 -27.06
N LEU A 155 3.90 2.25 -27.87
CA LEU A 155 2.97 1.20 -27.46
C LEU A 155 3.68 -0.12 -27.17
N VAL A 156 4.71 -0.46 -27.94
CA VAL A 156 5.52 -1.65 -27.65
C VAL A 156 6.54 -1.30 -26.57
N GLY A 157 6.44 -1.96 -25.41
CA GLY A 157 7.34 -1.75 -24.28
C GLY A 157 7.01 -0.58 -23.35
N GLY A 158 6.07 0.31 -23.71
CA GLY A 158 5.63 1.39 -22.83
C GLY A 158 4.68 0.92 -21.72
N ALA A 159 4.69 1.58 -20.57
CA ALA A 159 3.78 1.27 -19.47
C ALA A 159 2.33 1.67 -19.79
N GLY A 160 1.35 1.04 -19.16
CA GLY A 160 -0.08 1.26 -19.35
C GLY A 160 -0.66 2.45 -18.59
N GLU A 161 -1.99 2.60 -18.66
CA GLU A 161 -2.76 3.65 -17.99
C GLU A 161 -2.55 3.64 -16.47
N ASP A 162 -2.50 2.46 -15.84
CA ASP A 162 -2.32 2.31 -14.38
C ASP A 162 -1.02 2.97 -13.89
N THR A 163 0.05 2.92 -14.71
CA THR A 163 1.32 3.55 -14.37
C THR A 163 1.21 5.08 -14.38
N ILE A 164 0.44 5.64 -15.32
CA ILE A 164 0.17 7.07 -15.36
C ILE A 164 -0.61 7.50 -14.13
N LEU A 165 -1.68 6.76 -13.81
CA LEU A 165 -2.51 7.03 -12.63
C LEU A 165 -1.69 6.99 -11.33
N ALA A 166 -0.79 5.99 -11.19
CA ALA A 166 0.09 5.88 -10.04
C ALA A 166 1.06 7.08 -9.95
N ARG A 167 1.70 7.46 -11.05
CA ARG A 167 2.63 8.60 -11.09
C ARG A 167 1.95 9.94 -10.85
N VAL A 168 0.76 10.14 -11.44
CA VAL A 168 -0.04 11.35 -11.19
C VAL A 168 -0.46 11.39 -9.72
N GLY A 169 -0.90 10.26 -9.16
CA GLY A 169 -1.20 10.15 -7.73
C GLY A 169 -0.02 10.52 -6.85
N GLU A 170 1.17 9.99 -7.14
CA GLU A 170 2.42 10.35 -6.46
C GLU A 170 2.72 11.85 -6.59
N GLY A 171 2.54 12.41 -7.79
CA GLY A 171 2.72 13.83 -8.04
C GLY A 171 1.78 14.69 -7.20
N ILE A 172 0.52 14.30 -7.07
CA ILE A 172 -0.49 14.96 -6.21
C ILE A 172 -0.06 14.91 -4.74
N VAL A 173 0.27 13.70 -4.23
CA VAL A 173 0.75 13.52 -2.84
C VAL A 173 1.97 14.38 -2.55
N SER A 174 2.96 14.38 -3.44
CA SER A 174 4.18 15.17 -3.30
C SER A 174 3.90 16.68 -3.28
N THR A 175 2.97 17.15 -4.11
CA THR A 175 2.64 18.57 -4.20
C THR A 175 1.85 19.05 -2.98
N ILE A 176 0.85 18.27 -2.53
CA ILE A 176 0.08 18.56 -1.32
C ILE A 176 0.99 18.51 -0.08
N GLY A 177 1.85 17.48 0.03
CA GLY A 177 2.78 17.33 1.14
C GLY A 177 3.84 18.43 1.24
N SER A 178 4.16 19.09 0.13
CA SER A 178 5.08 20.25 0.10
C SER A 178 4.38 21.57 0.45
N ALA A 179 3.05 21.65 0.35
CA ALA A 179 2.27 22.84 0.62
C ALA A 179 2.33 23.23 2.11
N ALA A 180 2.44 24.55 2.39
CA ALA A 180 2.53 25.06 3.75
C ALA A 180 1.22 24.84 4.54
N SER A 181 0.06 24.93 3.86
CA SER A 181 -1.25 24.74 4.47
C SER A 181 -2.25 24.17 3.46
N HIS A 182 -3.28 23.49 3.99
CA HIS A 182 -4.41 23.02 3.20
C HIS A 182 -5.14 24.17 2.46
N LYS A 183 -5.20 25.38 3.06
CA LYS A 183 -5.84 26.56 2.45
C LYS A 183 -5.14 26.98 1.16
N ALA A 184 -3.81 26.99 1.15
CA ALA A 184 -3.05 27.35 -0.04
C ALA A 184 -3.30 26.40 -1.22
N VAL A 185 -3.57 25.14 -0.94
CA VAL A 185 -3.93 24.13 -1.96
C VAL A 185 -5.36 24.35 -2.48
N LEU A 186 -6.31 24.66 -1.58
CA LEU A 186 -7.69 24.93 -1.94
C LEU A 186 -7.89 26.24 -2.71
N GLU A 187 -7.07 27.26 -2.42
CA GLU A 187 -7.08 28.53 -3.14
C GLU A 187 -6.58 28.39 -4.59
N ASN A 188 -5.62 27.52 -4.82
CA ASN A 188 -5.00 27.34 -6.13
C ASN A 188 -4.73 25.87 -6.46
N PRO A 189 -5.76 25.05 -6.72
CA PRO A 189 -5.62 23.63 -7.07
C PRO A 189 -4.84 23.44 -8.39
N ASP A 190 -4.87 24.42 -9.30
CA ASP A 190 -4.12 24.40 -10.56
C ASP A 190 -2.61 24.30 -10.39
N ASN A 191 -2.09 24.72 -9.25
CA ASN A 191 -0.66 24.55 -8.95
C ASN A 191 -0.25 23.07 -8.87
N ILE A 192 -1.17 22.20 -8.45
CA ILE A 192 -0.94 20.76 -8.45
C ILE A 192 -0.78 20.28 -9.88
N SER A 193 -1.73 20.63 -10.75
CA SER A 193 -1.73 20.26 -12.18
C SER A 193 -0.43 20.71 -12.87
N LYS A 194 -0.03 21.96 -12.69
CA LYS A 194 1.19 22.52 -13.29
C LYS A 194 2.44 21.81 -12.79
N THR A 195 2.54 21.56 -11.48
CA THR A 195 3.70 20.90 -10.88
C THR A 195 3.83 19.45 -11.33
N VAL A 196 2.71 18.76 -11.41
CA VAL A 196 2.66 17.34 -11.84
C VAL A 196 3.00 17.24 -13.34
N LEU A 197 2.48 18.14 -14.18
CA LEU A 197 2.79 18.17 -15.61
C LEU A 197 4.28 18.49 -15.86
N ALA A 198 4.85 19.43 -15.11
CA ALA A 198 6.26 19.82 -15.24
C ALA A 198 7.24 18.68 -14.91
N LYS A 199 6.80 17.66 -14.17
CA LYS A 199 7.62 16.48 -13.85
C LYS A 199 7.78 15.49 -15.01
N GLY A 200 7.06 15.65 -16.15
CA GLY A 200 7.18 14.77 -17.30
C GLY A 200 6.85 13.30 -16.97
N LEU A 201 5.74 13.05 -16.35
CA LEU A 201 5.37 11.72 -15.80
C LEU A 201 5.00 10.68 -16.87
N ASP A 202 4.88 11.11 -18.14
CA ASP A 202 4.62 10.28 -19.31
C ASP A 202 5.86 9.57 -19.85
N SER A 203 7.04 9.86 -19.31
CA SER A 203 8.29 9.23 -19.74
C SER A 203 8.22 7.70 -19.56
N GLY A 204 8.50 6.94 -20.63
CA GLY A 204 8.46 5.47 -20.64
C GLY A 204 7.05 4.87 -20.59
N THR A 205 6.00 5.67 -20.84
CA THR A 205 4.61 5.18 -20.97
C THR A 205 4.17 5.13 -22.44
N ALA A 206 3.15 4.34 -22.71
CA ALA A 206 2.50 4.24 -24.01
C ALA A 206 1.61 5.44 -24.33
N PHE A 207 1.40 6.33 -23.38
CA PHE A 207 0.53 7.47 -23.47
C PHE A 207 1.29 8.77 -23.20
N GLU A 208 0.78 9.85 -23.75
CA GLU A 208 1.21 11.22 -23.55
C GLU A 208 0.13 11.96 -22.76
N ILE A 209 0.52 12.67 -21.70
CA ILE A 209 -0.42 13.45 -20.89
C ILE A 209 -0.62 14.82 -21.55
N LEU A 210 -1.85 15.14 -21.92
CA LEU A 210 -2.21 16.44 -22.51
C LEU A 210 -2.59 17.46 -21.45
N SER A 211 -3.44 17.05 -20.49
CA SER A 211 -3.83 17.90 -19.35
C SER A 211 -4.06 17.05 -18.11
N ILE A 212 -3.90 17.69 -16.96
CA ILE A 212 -4.27 17.17 -15.65
C ILE A 212 -5.16 18.23 -15.01
N ASP A 213 -6.41 17.90 -14.78
CA ASP A 213 -7.39 18.81 -14.20
C ASP A 213 -7.82 18.27 -12.83
N ILE A 214 -7.71 19.08 -11.79
CA ILE A 214 -8.19 18.70 -10.47
C ILE A 214 -9.71 18.82 -10.46
N ALA A 215 -10.38 17.69 -10.32
CA ALA A 215 -11.83 17.63 -10.40
C ALA A 215 -12.49 18.00 -9.07
N ASP A 216 -11.87 17.59 -7.97
CA ASP A 216 -12.40 17.81 -6.62
C ASP A 216 -11.27 17.76 -5.59
N VAL A 217 -11.37 18.59 -4.55
CA VAL A 217 -10.46 18.58 -3.39
C VAL A 217 -11.28 18.72 -2.12
N ASP A 218 -11.42 17.62 -1.42
CA ASP A 218 -12.13 17.57 -0.12
C ASP A 218 -11.14 17.71 1.05
N VAL A 219 -11.59 18.35 2.11
CA VAL A 219 -10.87 18.40 3.39
C VAL A 219 -11.20 17.15 4.20
N GLY A 220 -10.20 16.36 4.48
CA GLY A 220 -10.30 15.16 5.31
C GLY A 220 -10.15 15.46 6.81
N LYS A 221 -9.55 14.53 7.52
CA LYS A 221 -9.34 14.63 8.97
C LYS A 221 -8.16 15.54 9.33
N ASN A 222 -8.21 16.13 10.50
CA ASN A 222 -7.06 16.80 11.10
C ASN A 222 -6.17 15.76 11.82
N ILE A 223 -5.32 15.10 11.05
CA ILE A 223 -4.41 14.05 11.54
C ILE A 223 -3.38 14.63 12.51
N GLY A 224 -2.98 15.90 12.31
CA GLY A 224 -2.04 16.58 13.20
C GLY A 224 -2.60 16.71 14.62
N ALA A 225 -3.86 17.08 14.77
CA ALA A 225 -4.52 17.16 16.08
C ALA A 225 -4.73 15.77 16.71
N GLU A 226 -5.08 14.77 15.91
CA GLU A 226 -5.26 13.39 16.37
C GLU A 226 -3.94 12.83 16.92
N LEU A 227 -2.84 13.01 16.21
CA LEU A 227 -1.50 12.61 16.66
C LEU A 227 -1.07 13.33 17.96
N GLN A 228 -1.36 14.63 18.09
CA GLN A 228 -1.06 15.37 19.32
C GLN A 228 -1.86 14.84 20.52
N THR A 229 -3.12 14.46 20.31
CA THR A 229 -3.96 13.85 21.33
C THR A 229 -3.42 12.49 21.76
N ASP A 230 -3.07 11.64 20.78
CA ASP A 230 -2.50 10.32 21.05
C ASP A 230 -1.16 10.43 21.79
N GLN A 231 -0.34 11.40 21.41
CA GLN A 231 0.94 11.67 22.09
C GLN A 231 0.72 12.11 23.55
N ALA A 232 -0.22 13.03 23.78
CA ALA A 232 -0.57 13.49 25.12
C ALA A 232 -1.12 12.35 26.01
N GLU A 233 -1.92 11.45 25.45
CA GLU A 233 -2.39 10.25 26.15
C GLU A 233 -1.25 9.29 26.48
N ALA A 234 -0.33 9.06 25.54
CA ALA A 234 0.85 8.23 25.77
C ALA A 234 1.73 8.80 26.87
N ASP A 235 1.99 10.11 26.84
CA ASP A 235 2.79 10.80 27.87
C ASP A 235 2.12 10.72 29.25
N LYS A 236 0.78 10.87 29.30
CA LYS A 236 0.01 10.69 30.54
C LYS A 236 0.15 9.26 31.08
N ARG A 237 0.03 8.24 30.24
CA ARG A 237 0.21 6.83 30.66
C ARG A 237 1.62 6.57 31.19
N ILE A 238 2.64 7.11 30.52
CA ILE A 238 4.04 7.00 30.98
C ILE A 238 4.23 7.70 32.34
N ALA A 239 3.66 8.89 32.53
CA ALA A 239 3.72 9.62 33.79
C ALA A 239 3.00 8.87 34.92
N GLN A 240 1.86 8.26 34.64
CA GLN A 240 1.12 7.42 35.59
C GLN A 240 1.93 6.19 36.01
N ALA A 241 2.49 5.45 35.03
CA ALA A 241 3.33 4.28 35.31
C ALA A 241 4.55 4.63 36.19
N LYS A 242 5.21 5.75 35.90
CA LYS A 242 6.33 6.25 36.74
C LYS A 242 5.89 6.66 38.12
N ALA A 243 4.68 7.21 38.26
CA ALA A 243 4.16 7.55 39.60
C ALA A 243 3.82 6.29 40.43
N GLU A 244 3.26 5.26 39.80
CA GLU A 244 3.00 3.97 40.45
C GLU A 244 4.28 3.25 40.84
N GLU A 245 5.28 3.25 39.95
CA GLU A 245 6.60 2.72 40.25
C GLU A 245 7.22 3.40 41.50
N ARG A 246 7.19 4.74 41.56
CA ARG A 246 7.67 5.49 42.70
C ARG A 246 6.90 5.17 43.99
N ARG A 247 5.56 5.01 43.88
CA ARG A 247 4.74 4.60 45.02
C ARG A 247 5.10 3.19 45.49
N ALA A 248 5.26 2.25 44.56
CA ALA A 248 5.65 0.88 44.92
C ALA A 248 7.03 0.83 45.58
N LEU A 249 8.00 1.59 45.06
CA LEU A 249 9.33 1.72 45.67
C LEU A 249 9.26 2.34 47.08
N ALA A 250 8.44 3.38 47.28
CA ALA A 250 8.26 4.00 48.60
C ALA A 250 7.64 3.04 49.62
N VAL A 251 6.62 2.26 49.18
CA VAL A 251 6.00 1.23 50.04
C VAL A 251 6.99 0.10 50.38
N ALA A 252 7.77 -0.34 49.40
CA ALA A 252 8.81 -1.34 49.59
C ALA A 252 9.85 -0.85 50.61
N GLN A 253 10.32 0.39 50.46
CA GLN A 253 11.27 1.01 51.40
C GLN A 253 10.70 1.17 52.82
N GLU A 254 9.41 1.52 52.93
CA GLU A 254 8.74 1.58 54.22
C GLU A 254 8.68 0.21 54.92
N GLN A 255 8.35 -0.85 54.13
CA GLN A 255 8.34 -2.21 54.66
C GLN A 255 9.73 -2.69 55.07
N GLU A 256 10.77 -2.38 54.30
CA GLU A 256 12.15 -2.68 54.68
C GLU A 256 12.56 -1.96 55.98
N ASN A 257 12.23 -0.67 56.08
CA ASN A 257 12.51 0.09 57.31
C ASN A 257 11.76 -0.49 58.51
N ARG A 258 10.49 -0.88 58.38
CA ARG A 258 9.73 -1.57 59.45
C ARG A 258 10.37 -2.89 59.81
N ALA A 259 10.79 -3.69 58.84
CA ALA A 259 11.46 -4.97 59.10
C ALA A 259 12.81 -4.76 59.83
N GLN A 260 13.56 -3.70 59.52
CA GLN A 260 14.81 -3.34 60.23
C GLN A 260 14.53 -2.94 61.67
N VAL A 261 13.49 -2.13 61.94
CA VAL A 261 13.07 -1.76 63.27
C VAL A 261 12.67 -2.99 64.09
N GLU A 262 11.90 -3.90 63.53
CA GLU A 262 11.50 -5.14 64.21
C GLU A 262 12.69 -6.07 64.47
N ARG A 263 13.66 -6.16 63.57
CA ARG A 263 14.92 -6.88 63.80
C ARG A 263 15.73 -6.26 64.93
N ALA A 264 15.90 -4.93 64.91
CA ALA A 264 16.60 -4.24 66.00
C ALA A 264 15.91 -4.42 67.33
N ARG A 265 14.56 -4.43 67.41
CA ARG A 265 13.80 -4.75 68.64
C ARG A 265 14.03 -6.18 69.07
N ALA A 266 14.02 -7.15 68.14
CA ALA A 266 14.28 -8.54 68.44
C ALA A 266 15.71 -8.73 69.00
N ASP A 267 16.70 -8.05 68.42
CA ASP A 267 18.08 -8.07 68.91
C ASP A 267 18.19 -7.49 70.35
N VAL A 268 17.48 -6.39 70.62
CA VAL A 268 17.42 -5.81 71.97
C VAL A 268 16.81 -6.79 72.98
N VAL A 269 15.63 -7.39 72.64
CA VAL A 269 14.96 -8.37 73.48
C VAL A 269 15.83 -9.60 73.69
N GLN A 270 16.56 -10.04 72.69
CA GLN A 270 17.49 -11.16 72.82
C GLN A 270 18.67 -10.82 73.75
N ALA A 271 19.22 -9.60 73.65
CA ALA A 271 20.26 -9.12 74.53
C ALA A 271 19.77 -8.99 76.00
N GLU A 272 18.56 -8.43 76.21
CA GLU A 272 17.91 -8.35 77.53
C GLU A 272 17.67 -9.74 78.15
N ALA A 273 17.28 -10.74 77.31
CA ALA A 273 17.08 -12.12 77.78
C ALA A 273 18.41 -12.80 78.25
N GLN A 274 19.56 -12.35 77.70
CA GLN A 274 20.87 -12.85 78.17
C GLN A 274 21.30 -12.33 79.53
N ILE A 275 20.79 -11.18 79.94
CA ILE A 275 21.15 -10.58 81.25
C ILE A 275 20.77 -11.49 82.47
N PRO A 276 19.54 -12.01 82.58
CA PRO A 276 19.15 -12.95 83.61
C PRO A 276 19.99 -14.23 83.64
N MET A 277 20.33 -14.73 82.42
CA MET A 277 21.15 -15.93 82.25
C MET A 277 22.60 -15.67 82.80
N ALA A 278 23.18 -14.54 82.43
CA ALA A 278 24.50 -14.13 82.93
C ALA A 278 24.52 -13.91 84.40
N ILE A 279 23.45 -13.33 85.02
CA ILE A 279 23.28 -13.16 86.48
C ILE A 279 23.16 -14.54 87.13
N ALA A 280 22.39 -15.47 86.57
CA ALA A 280 22.25 -16.82 87.10
C ALA A 280 23.58 -17.61 87.06
N GLU A 281 24.37 -17.41 86.03
CA GLU A 281 25.70 -18.02 85.91
C GLU A 281 26.71 -17.41 86.87
N ALA A 282 26.70 -16.10 87.09
CA ALA A 282 27.52 -15.41 88.09
C ALA A 282 27.20 -15.85 89.53
N PHE A 283 25.89 -16.12 89.80
CA PHE A 283 25.49 -16.73 91.07
C PHE A 283 26.04 -18.15 91.24
N ARG A 284 25.97 -18.96 90.25
CA ARG A 284 26.44 -20.35 90.25
C ARG A 284 27.94 -20.44 90.46
N ASN A 285 28.66 -19.50 89.87
CA ASN A 285 30.13 -19.44 89.96
C ASN A 285 30.62 -18.72 91.17
N GLY A 286 29.72 -18.29 92.15
CA GLY A 286 30.06 -17.65 93.40
C GLY A 286 30.65 -16.24 93.28
N GLN A 287 30.52 -15.62 92.13
CA GLN A 287 31.01 -14.27 91.77
C GLN A 287 30.05 -13.16 92.24
N LEU A 288 28.79 -13.48 92.48
CA LEU A 288 27.75 -12.53 92.90
C LEU A 288 27.08 -13.00 94.17
N GLY A 289 27.16 -12.14 95.28
CA GLY A 289 26.50 -12.39 96.54
C GLY A 289 25.04 -11.93 96.57
N ILE A 290 24.19 -12.50 97.43
CA ILE A 290 22.77 -12.13 97.58
C ILE A 290 22.56 -10.64 97.83
N MET A 291 23.45 -10.03 98.62
CA MET A 291 23.39 -8.61 98.92
C MET A 291 23.72 -7.74 97.72
N ASP A 292 24.59 -8.19 96.81
CA ASP A 292 24.97 -7.44 95.60
C ASP A 292 23.88 -7.52 94.59
N TYR A 293 23.15 -8.63 94.47
CA TYR A 293 21.98 -8.75 93.67
C TYR A 293 20.82 -7.82 94.12
N MET A 294 20.61 -7.72 95.45
CA MET A 294 19.61 -6.80 95.98
C MET A 294 19.97 -5.33 95.72
N LYS A 295 21.24 -4.94 95.79
CA LYS A 295 21.70 -3.62 95.37
C LYS A 295 21.46 -3.35 93.88
N PHE A 296 21.79 -4.32 93.00
CA PHE A 296 21.59 -4.21 91.56
C PHE A 296 20.11 -4.01 91.27
N ARG A 297 19.20 -4.78 91.84
CA ARG A 297 17.77 -4.68 91.67
C ARG A 297 17.19 -3.34 92.15
N ASN A 298 17.72 -2.76 93.23
CA ASN A 298 17.34 -1.43 93.66
C ASN A 298 17.77 -0.33 92.68
N ILE A 299 18.96 -0.44 92.08
CA ILE A 299 19.46 0.50 91.10
C ILE A 299 18.61 0.40 89.82
N GLU A 300 18.24 -0.81 89.44
CA GLU A 300 17.36 -1.05 88.25
C GLU A 300 15.96 -0.44 88.43
N ALA A 301 15.38 -0.62 89.67
CA ALA A 301 14.08 -0.03 90.04
C ALA A 301 14.12 1.51 90.04
N ASP A 302 15.21 2.12 90.59
CA ASP A 302 15.42 3.58 90.63
C ASP A 302 15.58 4.12 89.15
N THR A 303 16.32 3.41 88.29
CA THR A 303 16.54 3.77 86.94
C THR A 303 15.21 3.71 86.11
N THR A 304 14.42 2.66 86.33
CA THR A 304 13.09 2.48 85.63
C THR A 304 12.11 3.57 86.09
N MET A 305 12.13 3.92 87.43
CA MET A 305 11.32 5.01 87.91
C MET A 305 11.70 6.37 87.33
N ARG A 306 13.00 6.67 87.19
CA ARG A 306 13.49 7.91 86.58
C ARG A 306 13.12 7.96 85.06
N GLN A 307 13.19 6.85 84.38
CA GLN A 307 12.77 6.77 82.94
C GLN A 307 11.27 6.97 82.78
N SER A 308 10.43 6.49 83.70
CA SER A 308 8.97 6.71 83.67
C SER A 308 8.57 8.16 83.91
N ILE A 309 9.34 8.88 84.80
CA ILE A 309 9.14 10.31 85.06
C ILE A 309 9.59 11.19 83.89
N GLY A 310 10.61 10.77 83.14
CA GLY A 310 11.16 11.48 82.02
C GLY A 310 10.39 11.28 80.67
N LYS A 311 9.40 10.37 80.62
CA LYS A 311 8.57 10.20 79.40
C LYS A 311 7.51 11.31 79.37
N PRO A 312 7.51 12.13 78.25
CA PRO A 312 6.42 13.09 78.10
C PRO A 312 5.08 12.33 77.94
N PRO A 313 3.95 12.92 78.44
CA PRO A 313 2.65 12.28 78.27
C PRO A 313 2.33 11.99 76.81
N ALA A 314 1.84 10.77 76.58
CA ALA A 314 1.42 10.36 75.22
C ALA A 314 0.40 11.37 74.66
N ARG A 315 0.71 11.96 73.54
CA ARG A 315 -0.30 12.77 72.79
C ARG A 315 -1.52 11.90 72.53
N PRO A 316 -2.74 12.40 72.82
CA PRO A 316 -3.96 11.68 72.43
C PRO A 316 -3.94 11.49 70.95
N SER A 317 -4.24 10.29 70.49
CA SER A 317 -4.47 9.96 69.07
C SER A 317 -5.57 10.86 68.57
N GLU A 318 -5.23 11.82 67.68
CA GLU A 318 -6.24 12.54 66.91
C GLU A 318 -7.03 11.51 66.10
N GLY A 319 -8.32 11.53 66.38
CA GLY A 319 -9.30 10.61 65.85
C GLY A 319 -9.29 10.60 64.33
N GLN A 320 -9.42 9.44 63.78
CA GLN A 320 -9.94 9.19 62.45
C GLN A 320 -11.31 9.88 62.37
N SER A 321 -11.37 10.96 61.61
CA SER A 321 -12.64 11.48 61.09
C SER A 321 -12.58 11.30 59.57
N GLU A 322 -13.46 10.42 59.07
CA GLU A 322 -14.11 10.22 57.79
C GLU A 322 -13.34 10.55 56.51
#